data_cb11a3e4407889efc0b1f0d2597eddc2
#
_entry.id   cb11a3e4407889efc0b1f0d2597eddc2
#
_cell.length_a   1.000
_cell.length_b   1.000
_cell.length_c   1.000
_cell.angle_alpha   90.00
_cell.angle_beta   90.00
_cell.angle_gamma   90.00
#
_symmetry.space_group_name_H-M   'P 1'
#
loop_
_entity.id
_entity.type
_entity.pdbx_description
1 polymer ?
#
loop_
_entity_poly.entity_id
_entity_poly.type
_entity_poly.pdbx_seq_one_letter_code
_entity_poly.pdbx_strand_id
1 'polypeptide(L)'
;MVRSIKGVLILKKEINIGLLGTGTVGGGVILVLKDHEALITERVGTPIRIKKVLARHPEKVHALDPSLPVVTDIEEITGDPDIDIVVELIGREHPALEYMKKALLAGKNVVTAIRMLWLFTGKNSLSWQQPTMSIFFLRHRWLGESPLFDR
;
A
#
# COMPACT_ATOMS: atom_id res chain seq x y z
N MET A 1 12.67 3.10 -7.61
CA MET A 1 13.15 3.37 -6.24
C MET A 1 14.63 2.99 -6.16
N VAL A 2 15.47 3.90 -5.73
CA VAL A 2 16.92 3.67 -5.69
C VAL A 2 17.32 3.42 -4.25
N ARG A 3 17.88 2.25 -3.93
CA ARG A 3 18.56 2.02 -2.64
C ARG A 3 20.05 2.28 -2.81
N SER A 4 20.61 3.19 -2.02
CA SER A 4 22.07 3.40 -1.96
C SER A 4 22.65 2.52 -0.86
N ILE A 5 23.47 1.56 -1.23
CA ILE A 5 24.28 0.79 -0.28
C ILE A 5 25.74 1.03 -0.66
N LYS A 6 26.52 1.64 0.25
CA LYS A 6 27.96 1.92 0.07
C LYS A 6 28.30 2.67 -1.24
N GLY A 7 27.49 3.65 -1.63
CA GLY A 7 27.75 4.47 -2.83
C GLY A 7 27.43 3.79 -4.18
N VAL A 8 26.86 2.60 -4.18
CA VAL A 8 26.38 1.92 -5.39
C VAL A 8 24.88 2.14 -5.52
N LEU A 9 24.46 2.74 -6.64
CA LEU A 9 23.07 2.88 -7.02
C LEU A 9 22.53 1.53 -7.52
N ILE A 10 21.79 0.83 -6.67
CA ILE A 10 21.11 -0.40 -7.07
C ILE A 10 19.69 -0.03 -7.52
N LEU A 11 19.43 -0.14 -8.82
CA LEU A 11 18.08 -0.04 -9.35
C LEU A 11 17.31 -1.29 -8.88
N LYS A 12 16.23 -1.08 -8.13
CA LYS A 12 15.39 -2.18 -7.71
C LYS A 12 14.69 -2.77 -8.95
N LYS A 13 14.80 -4.09 -9.14
CA LYS A 13 14.26 -4.80 -10.31
C LYS A 13 12.73 -4.85 -10.30
N GLU A 14 12.10 -4.72 -9.13
CA GLU A 14 10.64 -4.76 -8.95
C GLU A 14 10.22 -3.98 -7.70
N ILE A 15 8.97 -3.53 -7.66
CA ILE A 15 8.33 -2.92 -6.49
C ILE A 15 7.41 -3.95 -5.87
N ASN A 16 7.65 -4.27 -4.60
CA ASN A 16 6.85 -5.25 -3.88
C ASN A 16 5.84 -4.59 -2.93
N ILE A 17 4.60 -5.06 -3.02
CA ILE A 17 3.46 -4.58 -2.23
C ILE A 17 3.11 -5.59 -1.14
N GLY A 18 2.89 -5.09 0.08
CA GLY A 18 2.12 -5.77 1.11
C GLY A 18 0.67 -5.24 1.10
N LEU A 19 -0.30 -6.08 0.77
CA LEU A 19 -1.70 -5.70 0.68
C LEU A 19 -2.42 -6.02 1.99
N LEU A 20 -3.08 -5.03 2.60
CA LEU A 20 -3.87 -5.21 3.81
C LEU A 20 -5.37 -5.14 3.49
N GLY A 21 -6.05 -6.27 3.59
CA GLY A 21 -7.47 -6.40 3.35
C GLY A 21 -7.82 -6.80 1.91
N THR A 22 -8.78 -7.73 1.80
CA THR A 22 -9.25 -8.34 0.54
C THR A 22 -10.76 -8.23 0.38
N GLY A 23 -11.31 -7.08 0.79
CA GLY A 23 -12.67 -6.70 0.46
C GLY A 23 -12.83 -6.40 -1.04
N THR A 24 -13.92 -5.76 -1.43
CA THR A 24 -14.19 -5.38 -2.83
C THR A 24 -13.03 -4.63 -3.47
N VAL A 25 -12.48 -3.63 -2.76
CA VAL A 25 -11.37 -2.81 -3.30
C VAL A 25 -10.07 -3.60 -3.36
N GLY A 26 -9.73 -4.33 -2.28
CA GLY A 26 -8.49 -5.14 -2.24
C GLY A 26 -8.49 -6.26 -3.27
N GLY A 27 -9.64 -6.94 -3.45
CA GLY A 27 -9.80 -7.91 -4.53
C GLY A 27 -9.63 -7.29 -5.91
N GLY A 28 -10.19 -6.10 -6.13
CA GLY A 28 -9.98 -5.33 -7.36
C GLY A 28 -8.51 -5.00 -7.63
N VAL A 29 -7.75 -4.64 -6.60
CA VAL A 29 -6.30 -4.38 -6.74
C VAL A 29 -5.54 -5.64 -7.17
N ILE A 30 -5.86 -6.81 -6.59
CA ILE A 30 -5.25 -8.09 -7.00
C ILE A 30 -5.48 -8.34 -8.49
N LEU A 31 -6.74 -8.23 -8.94
CA LEU A 31 -7.10 -8.47 -10.35
C LEU A 31 -6.43 -7.46 -11.29
N VAL A 32 -6.47 -6.17 -10.97
CA VAL A 32 -5.86 -5.12 -11.81
C VAL A 32 -4.35 -5.32 -11.96
N LEU A 33 -3.64 -5.61 -10.89
CA LEU A 33 -2.20 -5.83 -10.93
C LEU A 33 -1.84 -7.09 -11.71
N LYS A 34 -2.68 -8.14 -11.64
CA LYS A 34 -2.50 -9.38 -12.40
C LYS A 34 -2.81 -9.21 -13.87
N ASP A 35 -3.99 -8.66 -14.20
CA ASP A 35 -4.50 -8.60 -15.57
C ASP A 35 -3.79 -7.51 -16.40
N HIS A 36 -3.25 -6.48 -15.78
CA HIS A 36 -2.60 -5.35 -16.43
C HIS A 36 -1.11 -5.21 -16.11
N GLU A 37 -0.44 -6.28 -15.67
CA GLU A 37 0.98 -6.27 -15.28
C GLU A 37 1.88 -5.62 -16.35
N ALA A 38 1.72 -6.01 -17.61
CA ALA A 38 2.53 -5.51 -18.73
C ALA A 38 2.35 -3.99 -18.92
N LEU A 39 1.10 -3.51 -18.93
CA LEU A 39 0.78 -2.10 -19.11
C LEU A 39 1.29 -1.25 -17.94
N ILE A 40 1.13 -1.74 -16.70
CA ILE A 40 1.59 -1.06 -15.50
C ILE A 40 3.12 -0.99 -15.50
N THR A 41 3.79 -2.09 -15.84
CA THR A 41 5.24 -2.16 -15.95
C THR A 41 5.78 -1.18 -16.99
N GLU A 42 5.14 -1.10 -18.16
CA GLU A 42 5.50 -0.14 -19.21
C GLU A 42 5.41 1.31 -18.71
N ARG A 43 4.31 1.65 -18.01
CA ARG A 43 4.08 3.02 -17.52
C ARG A 43 4.95 3.42 -16.35
N VAL A 44 5.26 2.49 -15.46
CA VAL A 44 6.04 2.72 -14.24
C VAL A 44 7.53 2.53 -14.48
N GLY A 45 7.90 1.76 -15.51
CA GLY A 45 9.28 1.42 -15.82
C GLY A 45 9.83 0.26 -14.98
N THR A 46 9.01 -0.36 -14.12
CA THR A 46 9.39 -1.51 -13.30
C THR A 46 8.16 -2.31 -12.90
N PRO A 47 8.25 -3.66 -12.80
CA PRO A 47 7.13 -4.49 -12.35
C PRO A 47 6.68 -4.14 -10.92
N ILE A 48 5.37 -4.16 -10.71
CA ILE A 48 4.75 -4.05 -9.38
C ILE A 48 4.12 -5.39 -9.05
N ARG A 49 4.49 -5.98 -7.90
CA ARG A 49 4.01 -7.30 -7.49
C ARG A 49 3.45 -7.27 -6.07
N ILE A 50 2.38 -8.03 -5.84
CA ILE A 50 1.90 -8.30 -4.50
C ILE A 50 2.75 -9.43 -3.92
N LYS A 51 3.53 -9.14 -2.89
CA LYS A 51 4.40 -10.12 -2.24
C LYS A 51 3.68 -10.89 -1.13
N LYS A 52 2.84 -10.20 -0.36
CA LYS A 52 2.05 -10.80 0.72
C LYS A 52 0.71 -10.09 0.87
N VAL A 53 -0.28 -10.83 1.30
CA VAL A 53 -1.63 -10.32 1.56
C VAL A 53 -2.02 -10.61 3.01
N LEU A 54 -2.33 -9.57 3.79
CA LEU A 54 -2.91 -9.73 5.12
C LEU A 54 -4.42 -9.89 4.99
N ALA A 55 -4.93 -11.09 5.26
CA ALA A 55 -6.35 -11.39 5.18
C ALA A 55 -6.78 -12.40 6.23
N ARG A 56 -8.01 -12.23 6.75
CA ARG A 56 -8.64 -13.18 7.68
C ARG A 56 -9.22 -14.41 6.98
N HIS A 57 -9.41 -14.32 5.67
CA HIS A 57 -10.06 -15.32 4.81
C HIS A 57 -9.16 -15.66 3.63
N PRO A 58 -8.19 -16.58 3.81
CA PRO A 58 -7.26 -16.97 2.74
C PRO A 58 -7.96 -17.49 1.49
N GLU A 59 -9.08 -18.19 1.67
CA GLU A 59 -9.87 -18.75 0.57
C GLU A 59 -10.35 -17.69 -0.43
N LYS A 60 -10.63 -16.46 0.03
CA LYS A 60 -11.05 -15.36 -0.84
C LYS A 60 -9.90 -14.82 -1.68
N VAL A 61 -8.68 -14.83 -1.13
CA VAL A 61 -7.48 -14.42 -1.86
C VAL A 61 -7.13 -15.45 -2.91
N HIS A 62 -7.10 -16.73 -2.51
CA HIS A 62 -6.74 -17.83 -3.38
C HIS A 62 -7.77 -18.08 -4.50
N ALA A 63 -9.02 -17.67 -4.31
CA ALA A 63 -10.02 -17.66 -5.40
C ALA A 63 -9.68 -16.65 -6.50
N LEU A 64 -8.98 -15.56 -6.18
CA LEU A 64 -8.54 -14.54 -7.15
C LEU A 64 -7.16 -14.89 -7.72
N ASP A 65 -6.25 -15.28 -6.84
CA ASP A 65 -4.91 -15.72 -7.21
C ASP A 65 -4.36 -16.74 -6.20
N PRO A 66 -4.31 -18.04 -6.58
CA PRO A 66 -3.81 -19.10 -5.72
C PRO A 66 -2.33 -18.98 -5.35
N SER A 67 -1.56 -18.22 -6.12
CA SER A 67 -0.11 -18.09 -5.91
C SER A 67 0.27 -17.07 -4.82
N LEU A 68 -0.68 -16.23 -4.38
CA LEU A 68 -0.40 -15.18 -3.41
C LEU A 68 -0.25 -15.73 -2.00
N PRO A 69 0.88 -15.45 -1.32
CA PRO A 69 1.05 -15.79 0.09
C PRO A 69 0.10 -14.96 0.96
N VAL A 70 -0.69 -15.66 1.79
CA VAL A 70 -1.60 -15.00 2.74
C VAL A 70 -1.04 -15.12 4.14
N VAL A 71 -1.01 -14.01 4.86
CA VAL A 71 -0.54 -13.89 6.23
C VAL A 71 -1.66 -13.35 7.13
N THR A 72 -1.58 -13.61 8.41
CA THR A 72 -2.55 -13.12 9.41
C THR A 72 -1.92 -12.12 10.38
N ASP A 73 -0.60 -12.05 10.42
CA ASP A 73 0.14 -11.11 11.26
C ASP A 73 0.75 -9.98 10.42
N ILE A 74 0.50 -8.74 10.86
CA ILE A 74 1.07 -7.55 10.22
C ILE A 74 2.60 -7.51 10.26
N GLU A 75 3.21 -8.12 11.27
CA GLU A 75 4.67 -8.18 11.44
C GLU A 75 5.33 -8.92 10.27
N GLU A 76 4.66 -9.88 9.66
CA GLU A 76 5.15 -10.59 8.48
C GLU A 76 5.25 -9.70 7.24
N ILE A 77 4.48 -8.60 7.21
CA ILE A 77 4.53 -7.59 6.14
C ILE A 77 5.52 -6.48 6.51
N THR A 78 5.40 -5.93 7.72
CA THR A 78 6.23 -4.79 8.14
C THR A 78 7.68 -5.18 8.34
N GLY A 79 7.94 -6.40 8.82
CA GLY A 79 9.29 -6.94 9.01
C GLY A 79 9.96 -7.45 7.73
N ASP A 80 9.23 -7.60 6.62
CA ASP A 80 9.80 -8.07 5.36
C ASP A 80 10.59 -6.95 4.66
N PRO A 81 11.93 -7.05 4.54
CA PRO A 81 12.77 -6.00 3.98
C PRO A 81 12.53 -5.76 2.48
N ASP A 82 11.95 -6.74 1.80
CA ASP A 82 11.70 -6.65 0.36
C ASP A 82 10.38 -5.95 0.04
N ILE A 83 9.46 -5.81 0.98
CA ILE A 83 8.23 -5.04 0.80
C ILE A 83 8.56 -3.55 0.85
N ASP A 84 8.17 -2.81 -0.19
CA ASP A 84 8.41 -1.38 -0.35
C ASP A 84 7.23 -0.53 0.03
N ILE A 85 6.04 -1.00 -0.32
CA ILE A 85 4.79 -0.26 -0.21
C ILE A 85 3.77 -1.14 0.51
N VAL A 86 3.11 -0.57 1.50
CA VAL A 86 1.95 -1.17 2.15
C VAL A 86 0.69 -0.49 1.63
N VAL A 87 -0.22 -1.27 1.05
CA VAL A 87 -1.51 -0.79 0.55
C VAL A 87 -2.61 -1.21 1.52
N GLU A 88 -3.20 -0.25 2.21
CA GLU A 88 -4.19 -0.48 3.25
C GLU A 88 -5.62 -0.27 2.69
N LEU A 89 -6.43 -1.33 2.71
CA LEU A 89 -7.79 -1.39 2.18
C LEU A 89 -8.77 -2.15 3.12
N ILE A 90 -8.49 -2.13 4.43
CA ILE A 90 -9.31 -2.86 5.43
C ILE A 90 -10.70 -2.21 5.60
N GLY A 91 -10.80 -0.90 5.34
CA GLY A 91 -12.07 -0.17 5.36
C GLY A 91 -12.64 0.12 6.76
N ARG A 92 -11.91 -0.20 7.84
CA ARG A 92 -12.25 0.12 9.22
C ARG A 92 -11.08 0.84 9.89
N GLU A 93 -11.38 1.80 10.75
CA GLU A 93 -10.36 2.60 11.46
C GLU A 93 -9.41 1.71 12.29
N HIS A 94 -9.97 0.79 13.04
CA HIS A 94 -9.22 -0.24 13.77
C HIS A 94 -9.37 -1.60 13.09
N PRO A 95 -8.27 -2.32 12.84
CA PRO A 95 -6.88 -2.10 13.20
C PRO A 95 -6.04 -1.33 12.15
N ALA A 96 -6.65 -0.76 11.11
CA ALA A 96 -5.92 -0.18 9.97
C ALA A 96 -4.94 0.93 10.38
N LEU A 97 -5.35 1.83 11.30
CA LEU A 97 -4.49 2.90 11.79
C LEU A 97 -3.22 2.37 12.47
N GLU A 98 -3.35 1.32 13.28
CA GLU A 98 -2.23 0.69 13.97
C GLU A 98 -1.29 0.01 12.97
N TYR A 99 -1.83 -0.65 11.95
CA TYR A 99 -1.04 -1.30 10.90
C TYR A 99 -0.28 -0.28 10.04
N MET A 100 -0.93 0.82 9.67
CA MET A 100 -0.26 1.89 8.95
C MET A 100 0.87 2.51 9.78
N LYS A 101 0.65 2.73 11.09
CA LYS A 101 1.68 3.22 12.00
C LYS A 101 2.89 2.28 12.04
N LYS A 102 2.66 0.97 12.19
CA LYS A 102 3.73 -0.04 12.17
C LYS A 102 4.48 -0.03 10.84
N ALA A 103 3.77 0.04 9.71
CA ALA A 103 4.38 0.10 8.38
C ALA A 103 5.28 1.33 8.21
N LEU A 104 4.80 2.51 8.63
CA LEU A 104 5.57 3.74 8.56
C LEU A 104 6.82 3.68 9.46
N LEU A 105 6.69 3.19 10.69
CA LEU A 105 7.83 3.02 11.62
C LEU A 105 8.86 2.00 11.08
N ALA A 106 8.42 1.02 10.30
CA ALA A 106 9.29 0.08 9.59
C ALA A 106 9.90 0.67 8.30
N GLY A 107 9.69 1.96 8.02
CA GLY A 107 10.24 2.63 6.84
C GLY A 107 9.55 2.28 5.52
N LYS A 108 8.32 1.73 5.57
CA LYS A 108 7.53 1.43 4.37
C LYS A 108 6.76 2.66 3.90
N ASN A 109 6.57 2.78 2.59
CA ASN A 109 5.59 3.71 2.05
C ASN A 109 4.18 3.17 2.26
N VAL A 110 3.20 4.05 2.51
CA VAL A 110 1.82 3.62 2.76
C VAL A 110 0.87 4.29 1.78
N VAL A 111 0.00 3.48 1.17
CA VAL A 111 -1.15 3.92 0.38
C VAL A 111 -2.41 3.48 1.11
N THR A 112 -3.34 4.37 1.37
CA THR A 112 -4.58 4.03 2.09
C THR A 112 -5.82 4.60 1.41
N ALA A 113 -6.93 3.87 1.52
CA ALA A 113 -8.26 4.33 1.12
C ALA A 113 -9.04 5.00 2.29
N ILE A 114 -8.50 5.02 3.49
CA ILE A 114 -9.19 5.60 4.66
C ILE A 114 -9.11 7.12 4.62
N ARG A 115 -10.25 7.77 4.35
CA ARG A 115 -10.37 9.24 4.31
C ARG A 115 -10.29 9.90 5.69
N MET A 116 -10.61 9.19 6.76
CA MET A 116 -10.69 9.75 8.12
C MET A 116 -9.31 10.03 8.76
N LEU A 117 -8.23 9.55 8.18
CA LEU A 117 -6.88 9.81 8.68
C LEU A 117 -6.56 11.31 8.76
N TRP A 118 -7.16 12.13 7.88
CA TRP A 118 -7.03 13.59 7.88
C TRP A 118 -7.54 14.26 9.16
N LEU A 119 -8.57 13.72 9.79
CA LEU A 119 -9.16 14.28 11.02
C LEU A 119 -8.27 14.03 12.24
N PHE A 120 -7.54 12.92 12.26
CA PHE A 120 -6.67 12.55 13.38
C PHE A 120 -5.25 13.11 13.26
N THR A 121 -4.76 13.33 12.05
CA THR A 121 -3.42 13.90 11.82
C THR A 121 -3.42 15.43 11.74
N GLY A 122 -4.56 16.07 11.51
CA GLY A 122 -4.67 17.51 11.27
C GLY A 122 -4.25 18.43 12.42
N LYS A 123 -4.22 17.97 13.67
CA LYS A 123 -3.78 18.76 14.84
C LYS A 123 -2.42 18.34 15.43
N ASN A 124 -1.89 17.16 15.06
CA ASN A 124 -0.62 16.65 15.58
C ASN A 124 0.30 16.09 14.48
N SER A 125 0.11 16.50 13.23
CA SER A 125 0.81 15.94 12.07
C SER A 125 2.30 16.30 12.00
N LEU A 126 2.77 17.28 12.76
CA LEU A 126 4.18 17.73 12.76
C LEU A 126 5.17 16.67 13.28
N SER A 127 4.71 15.72 14.11
CA SER A 127 5.60 14.67 14.66
C SER A 127 5.80 13.46 13.72
N TRP A 128 5.02 13.36 12.64
CA TRP A 128 5.06 12.23 11.69
C TRP A 128 5.82 12.55 10.39
N GLN A 129 6.30 13.77 10.24
CA GLN A 129 7.12 14.20 9.09
C GLN A 129 8.57 13.77 9.29
N GLN A 130 8.82 12.47 9.28
CA GLN A 130 10.16 11.96 9.02
C GLN A 130 10.43 12.10 7.51
N PRO A 131 11.61 12.58 7.09
CA PRO A 131 11.91 12.87 5.68
C PRO A 131 11.87 11.66 4.73
N THR A 132 11.62 10.45 5.25
CA THR A 132 11.55 9.20 4.49
C THR A 132 10.15 8.57 4.45
N MET A 133 9.13 9.20 5.05
CA MET A 133 7.78 8.63 5.15
C MET A 133 6.86 9.24 4.10
N SER A 134 6.28 8.40 3.24
CA SER A 134 5.32 8.81 2.22
C SER A 134 3.97 8.14 2.49
N ILE A 135 2.94 8.95 2.71
CA ILE A 135 1.55 8.50 2.80
C ILE A 135 0.81 9.01 1.57
N PHE A 136 0.27 8.10 0.79
CA PHE A 136 -0.55 8.42 -0.38
C PHE A 136 -2.01 8.05 -0.10
N PHE A 137 -2.91 8.99 -0.34
CA PHE A 137 -4.35 8.75 -0.22
C PHE A 137 -4.94 8.43 -1.59
N LEU A 138 -5.66 7.31 -1.70
CA LEU A 138 -6.51 7.05 -2.86
C LEU A 138 -7.71 8.00 -2.83
N ARG A 139 -7.65 9.04 -3.65
CA ARG A 139 -8.75 9.97 -3.84
C ARG A 139 -9.78 9.32 -4.78
N HIS A 140 -10.84 8.77 -4.23
CA HIS A 140 -12.01 8.40 -5.02
C HIS A 140 -12.66 9.67 -5.54
N ARG A 141 -12.48 9.97 -6.82
CA ARG A 141 -13.27 10.99 -7.50
C ARG A 141 -14.67 10.40 -7.75
N TRP A 142 -15.57 10.54 -6.78
CA TRP A 142 -16.98 10.45 -7.07
C TRP A 142 -17.33 11.63 -7.98
N LEU A 143 -18.02 11.35 -9.09
CA LEU A 143 -18.58 12.32 -10.03
C LEU A 143 -19.60 13.20 -9.30
N GLY A 144 -19.13 14.30 -8.77
CA GLY A 144 -19.89 15.34 -8.10
C GLY A 144 -18.94 16.50 -7.93
N GLU A 145 -19.10 17.53 -8.74
CA GLU A 145 -18.31 18.74 -8.80
C GLU A 145 -18.01 19.30 -7.40
N SER A 146 -16.74 19.42 -7.07
CA SER A 146 -16.30 20.30 -5.99
C SER A 146 -15.27 21.27 -6.57
N PRO A 147 -15.60 22.57 -6.69
CA PRO A 147 -14.79 23.58 -7.38
C PRO A 147 -13.74 24.20 -6.47
N LEU A 148 -12.96 23.41 -5.73
CA LEU A 148 -12.02 23.93 -4.72
C LEU A 148 -10.54 23.65 -5.00
N PHE A 149 -10.15 23.27 -6.22
CA PHE A 149 -8.75 23.10 -6.60
C PHE A 149 -8.43 23.62 -8.01
N ASP A 150 -8.95 24.83 -8.32
CA ASP A 150 -8.36 25.72 -9.32
C ASP A 150 -7.76 26.92 -8.55
N ARG A 151 -6.52 26.75 -8.10
CA ARG A 151 -5.51 27.82 -7.93
C ARG A 151 -4.17 27.21 -7.61
#